data_c558c9688c7c52ce30a7b854b607f15a
#
_entry.id   c558c9688c7c52ce30a7b854b607f15a
#
_cell.length_a   1.000
_cell.length_b   1.000
_cell.length_c   1.000
_cell.angle_alpha   90.00
_cell.angle_beta   90.00
_cell.angle_gamma   90.00
#
_symmetry.space_group_name_H-M   'P 1'
#
loop_
_entity.id
_entity.type
_entity.pdbx_description
1 polymer ?
#
loop_
_entity_poly.entity_id
_entity_poly.type
_entity_poly.pdbx_seq_one_letter_code
_entity_poly.pdbx_strand_id
1 'polypeptide(L)'
;MFRHELLKAGIPLLLGIMNVALGILMLTYWLFVHHWAYVSKSMLYLGILTTDLGAWFCLETGSSILLSQNPVFHSYASRILLLLLPIPFMMFVRHYLKAKDQYLCRIFVWLDVAEIAVVLFLQLMDIRDLTQTLWMTHVMIGLAVLYFIYTICNKFYHHTTTHALWICTIGSIILIGALFSDMFNYYQGAQDIGPAGRIAMLLFIVTLACDTAFVSLKEIDAGRRAALYRELAEKDLLTGCYNRNAYQPVQKTDKSSVVCI
;
A
#
# COMPACT_ATOMS: atom_id res chain seq x y z
N MET A 1 16.95 -33.39 -13.77
CA MET A 1 17.70 -32.37 -12.99
C MET A 1 17.37 -30.96 -13.48
N PHE A 2 17.67 -30.56 -14.69
CA PHE A 2 17.41 -29.22 -15.25
C PHE A 2 15.98 -28.71 -15.13
N ARG A 3 14.97 -29.54 -15.41
CA ARG A 3 13.53 -29.17 -15.30
C ARG A 3 13.10 -28.85 -13.85
N HIS A 4 13.67 -29.52 -12.88
CA HIS A 4 13.37 -29.30 -11.46
C HIS A 4 13.99 -28.00 -10.94
N GLU A 5 15.21 -27.67 -11.38
CA GLU A 5 15.87 -26.40 -11.08
C GLU A 5 15.14 -25.22 -11.72
N LEU A 6 14.68 -25.40 -12.97
CA LEU A 6 13.92 -24.37 -13.69
C LEU A 6 12.57 -24.07 -13.01
N LEU A 7 11.89 -25.09 -12.49
CA LEU A 7 10.64 -24.92 -11.74
C LEU A 7 10.89 -24.26 -10.39
N LYS A 8 11.95 -24.62 -9.68
CA LYS A 8 12.32 -24.00 -8.41
C LYS A 8 12.64 -22.50 -8.56
N ALA A 9 13.31 -22.12 -9.63
CA ALA A 9 13.62 -20.72 -9.92
C ALA A 9 12.42 -19.95 -10.51
N GLY A 10 11.56 -20.61 -11.26
CA GLY A 10 10.42 -19.99 -11.96
C GLY A 10 9.25 -19.61 -11.05
N ILE A 11 8.97 -20.42 -10.02
CA ILE A 11 7.83 -20.13 -9.09
C ILE A 11 8.00 -18.80 -8.35
N PRO A 12 9.14 -18.50 -7.71
CA PRO A 12 9.34 -17.21 -7.07
C PRO A 12 9.22 -16.02 -8.01
N LEU A 13 9.77 -16.15 -9.23
CA LEU A 13 9.66 -15.11 -10.26
C LEU A 13 8.21 -14.89 -10.67
N LEU A 14 7.45 -15.98 -10.88
CA LEU A 14 6.03 -15.90 -11.21
C LEU A 14 5.23 -15.17 -10.13
N LEU A 15 5.46 -15.50 -8.84
CA LEU A 15 4.81 -14.82 -7.71
C LEU A 15 5.17 -13.33 -7.67
N GLY A 16 6.41 -12.97 -7.95
CA GLY A 16 6.84 -11.57 -8.06
C GLY A 16 6.11 -10.84 -9.19
N ILE A 17 6.05 -11.43 -10.39
CA ILE A 17 5.34 -10.87 -11.55
C ILE A 17 3.83 -10.72 -11.25
N MET A 18 3.21 -11.69 -10.58
CA MET A 18 1.80 -11.59 -10.18
C MET A 18 1.57 -10.42 -9.22
N ASN A 19 2.47 -10.18 -8.26
CA ASN A 19 2.38 -9.02 -7.38
C ASN A 19 2.53 -7.70 -8.17
N VAL A 20 3.50 -7.59 -9.08
CA VAL A 20 3.66 -6.40 -9.94
C VAL A 20 2.40 -6.15 -10.75
N ALA A 21 1.86 -7.18 -11.42
CA ALA A 21 0.64 -7.06 -12.21
C ALA A 21 -0.56 -6.62 -11.36
N LEU A 22 -0.72 -7.18 -10.16
CA LEU A 22 -1.76 -6.78 -9.22
C LEU A 22 -1.59 -5.33 -8.77
N GLY A 23 -0.37 -4.92 -8.44
CA GLY A 23 -0.06 -3.54 -8.06
C GLY A 23 -0.37 -2.53 -9.17
N ILE A 24 0.02 -2.82 -10.42
CA ILE A 24 -0.29 -1.99 -11.58
C ILE A 24 -1.82 -1.91 -11.79
N LEU A 25 -2.53 -3.01 -11.67
CA LEU A 25 -3.98 -3.04 -11.78
C LEU A 25 -4.66 -2.17 -10.72
N MET A 26 -4.16 -2.16 -9.50
CA MET A 26 -4.66 -1.31 -8.43
C MET A 26 -4.37 0.18 -8.69
N LEU A 27 -3.17 0.51 -9.19
CA LEU A 27 -2.80 1.87 -9.56
C LEU A 27 -3.65 2.39 -10.72
N THR A 28 -3.85 1.58 -11.76
CA THR A 28 -4.72 1.94 -12.90
C THR A 28 -6.16 2.13 -12.47
N TYR A 29 -6.71 1.23 -11.63
CA TYR A 29 -8.03 1.40 -11.05
C TYR A 29 -8.14 2.73 -10.30
N TRP A 30 -7.17 3.03 -9.40
CA TRP A 30 -7.18 4.28 -8.64
C TRP A 30 -7.12 5.51 -9.55
N LEU A 31 -6.29 5.50 -10.61
CA LEU A 31 -6.19 6.60 -11.58
C LEU A 31 -7.51 6.88 -12.31
N PHE A 32 -8.26 5.82 -12.63
CA PHE A 32 -9.57 5.99 -13.26
C PHE A 32 -10.63 6.50 -12.29
N VAL A 33 -10.61 6.04 -11.07
CA VAL A 33 -11.71 6.26 -10.11
C VAL A 33 -11.52 7.52 -9.27
N HIS A 34 -10.28 7.96 -9.00
CA HIS A 34 -10.02 9.14 -8.15
C HIS A 34 -10.62 10.43 -8.70
N HIS A 35 -10.89 10.52 -10.01
CA HIS A 35 -11.54 11.67 -10.67
C HIS A 35 -13.05 11.74 -10.38
N TRP A 36 -13.66 10.61 -10.03
CA TRP A 36 -15.13 10.49 -9.97
C TRP A 36 -15.68 10.53 -8.55
N ALA A 37 -14.86 10.32 -7.54
CA ALA A 37 -15.35 10.17 -6.18
C ALA A 37 -14.26 10.45 -5.13
N TYR A 38 -14.69 10.63 -3.89
CA TYR A 38 -13.87 10.68 -2.69
C TYR A 38 -13.25 9.31 -2.37
N VAL A 39 -12.46 8.75 -3.30
CA VAL A 39 -11.84 7.44 -3.15
C VAL A 39 -10.69 7.51 -2.17
N SER A 40 -10.65 6.57 -1.25
CA SER A 40 -9.57 6.46 -0.26
C SER A 40 -8.21 6.31 -0.94
N LYS A 41 -7.21 7.04 -0.46
CA LYS A 41 -5.82 6.92 -0.91
C LYS A 41 -5.18 5.57 -0.53
N SER A 42 -5.87 4.72 0.25
CA SER A 42 -5.37 3.39 0.62
C SER A 42 -5.08 2.51 -0.60
N MET A 43 -5.94 2.59 -1.65
CA MET A 43 -5.75 1.84 -2.90
C MET A 43 -4.47 2.25 -3.64
N LEU A 44 -4.19 3.56 -3.69
CA LEU A 44 -2.96 4.10 -4.28
C LEU A 44 -1.71 3.54 -3.56
N TYR A 45 -1.68 3.68 -2.23
CA TYR A 45 -0.50 3.27 -1.46
C TYR A 45 -0.33 1.75 -1.44
N LEU A 46 -1.42 0.98 -1.42
CA LEU A 46 -1.34 -0.47 -1.56
C LEU A 46 -0.83 -0.87 -2.95
N GLY A 47 -1.27 -0.20 -4.01
CA GLY A 47 -0.79 -0.44 -5.37
C GLY A 47 0.72 -0.16 -5.51
N ILE A 48 1.21 0.96 -4.97
CA ILE A 48 2.64 1.29 -4.96
C ILE A 48 3.42 0.23 -4.16
N LEU A 49 2.98 -0.09 -2.94
CA LEU A 49 3.61 -1.09 -2.07
C LEU A 49 3.68 -2.46 -2.75
N THR A 50 2.58 -2.90 -3.37
CA THR A 50 2.50 -4.21 -4.03
C THR A 50 3.41 -4.28 -5.25
N THR A 51 3.48 -3.19 -6.04
CA THR A 51 4.38 -3.11 -7.20
C THR A 51 5.83 -3.14 -6.77
N ASP A 52 6.19 -2.36 -5.76
CA ASP A 52 7.54 -2.28 -5.19
C ASP A 52 8.00 -3.63 -4.64
N LEU A 53 7.17 -4.25 -3.80
CA LEU A 53 7.43 -5.57 -3.21
C LEU A 53 7.52 -6.67 -4.28
N GLY A 54 6.66 -6.65 -5.30
CA GLY A 54 6.69 -7.59 -6.41
C GLY A 54 7.96 -7.45 -7.25
N ALA A 55 8.38 -6.22 -7.55
CA ALA A 55 9.61 -5.92 -8.24
C ALA A 55 10.83 -6.38 -7.42
N TRP A 56 10.83 -6.13 -6.11
CA TRP A 56 11.87 -6.62 -5.21
C TRP A 56 11.95 -8.16 -5.23
N PHE A 57 10.83 -8.87 -5.16
CA PHE A 57 10.80 -10.33 -5.26
C PHE A 57 11.38 -10.84 -6.59
N CYS A 58 11.07 -10.16 -7.72
CA CYS A 58 11.63 -10.53 -9.02
C CYS A 58 13.15 -10.40 -9.06
N LEU A 59 13.72 -9.37 -8.40
CA LEU A 59 15.15 -9.09 -8.43
C LEU A 59 15.93 -9.94 -7.41
N GLU A 60 15.34 -10.26 -6.26
CA GLU A 60 16.00 -11.01 -5.19
C GLU A 60 16.08 -12.52 -5.49
N THR A 61 15.24 -13.03 -6.40
CA THR A 61 15.27 -14.44 -6.77
C THR A 61 16.46 -14.74 -7.68
N GLY A 62 17.10 -15.92 -7.50
CA GLY A 62 18.18 -16.39 -8.39
C GLY A 62 17.80 -16.50 -9.88
N SER A 63 16.50 -16.45 -10.18
CA SER A 63 15.96 -16.35 -11.55
C SER A 63 16.00 -14.95 -12.15
N SER A 64 16.43 -13.94 -11.40
CA SER A 64 16.64 -12.56 -11.89
C SER A 64 17.58 -12.50 -13.10
N ILE A 65 18.50 -13.47 -13.23
CA ILE A 65 19.37 -13.65 -14.42
C ILE A 65 18.55 -13.80 -15.71
N LEU A 66 17.32 -14.31 -15.64
CA LEU A 66 16.41 -14.42 -16.80
C LEU A 66 15.89 -13.05 -17.27
N LEU A 67 15.85 -12.05 -16.37
CA LEU A 67 15.42 -10.70 -16.68
C LEU A 67 16.55 -9.84 -17.24
N SER A 68 17.76 -10.01 -16.73
CA SER A 68 18.94 -9.27 -17.19
C SER A 68 20.21 -10.05 -16.81
N GLN A 69 21.22 -10.02 -17.69
CA GLN A 69 22.50 -10.66 -17.45
C GLN A 69 23.46 -9.81 -16.57
N ASN A 70 23.02 -8.65 -16.07
CA ASN A 70 23.85 -7.76 -15.28
C ASN A 70 23.58 -7.94 -13.77
N PRO A 71 24.45 -8.71 -13.05
CA PRO A 71 24.25 -8.96 -11.63
C PRO A 71 24.41 -7.69 -10.76
N VAL A 72 25.18 -6.72 -11.22
CA VAL A 72 25.38 -5.45 -10.52
C VAL A 72 24.06 -4.66 -10.52
N PHE A 73 23.39 -4.57 -11.66
CA PHE A 73 22.08 -3.92 -11.76
C PHE A 73 21.06 -4.55 -10.81
N HIS A 74 20.97 -5.89 -10.78
CA HIS A 74 20.03 -6.58 -9.88
C HIS A 74 20.28 -6.27 -8.42
N SER A 75 21.56 -6.28 -8.02
CA SER A 75 21.95 -6.01 -6.64
C SER A 75 21.60 -4.58 -6.20
N TYR A 76 21.87 -3.58 -7.04
CA TYR A 76 21.54 -2.19 -6.72
C TYR A 76 20.03 -1.94 -6.76
N ALA A 77 19.34 -2.43 -7.80
CA ALA A 77 17.90 -2.25 -7.95
C ALA A 77 17.11 -2.89 -6.80
N SER A 78 17.47 -4.12 -6.39
CA SER A 78 16.86 -4.80 -5.23
C SER A 78 16.98 -3.97 -3.95
N ARG A 79 18.14 -3.38 -3.69
CA ARG A 79 18.37 -2.55 -2.49
C ARG A 79 17.63 -1.23 -2.52
N ILE A 80 17.55 -0.58 -3.69
CA ILE A 80 16.79 0.67 -3.85
C ILE A 80 15.29 0.41 -3.61
N LEU A 81 14.73 -0.68 -4.13
CA LEU A 81 13.34 -1.05 -3.86
C LEU A 81 13.11 -1.30 -2.38
N LEU A 82 14.01 -2.04 -1.72
CA LEU A 82 13.91 -2.29 -0.28
C LEU A 82 13.97 -1.00 0.54
N LEU A 83 14.80 -0.03 0.12
CA LEU A 83 14.95 1.29 0.74
C LEU A 83 13.67 2.14 0.61
N LEU A 84 12.91 1.99 -0.49
CA LEU A 84 11.68 2.75 -0.74
C LEU A 84 10.45 2.14 -0.08
N LEU A 85 10.49 0.87 0.31
CA LEU A 85 9.34 0.09 0.81
C LEU A 85 8.65 0.65 2.05
N PRO A 86 9.35 1.23 3.07
CA PRO A 86 8.69 1.70 4.29
C PRO A 86 7.69 2.84 4.04
N ILE A 87 7.96 3.76 3.10
CA ILE A 87 7.09 4.91 2.82
C ILE A 87 5.67 4.48 2.40
N PRO A 88 5.49 3.72 1.30
CA PRO A 88 4.16 3.29 0.87
C PRO A 88 3.48 2.38 1.90
N PHE A 89 4.24 1.56 2.62
CA PHE A 89 3.69 0.72 3.69
C PHE A 89 3.07 1.57 4.81
N MET A 90 3.78 2.55 5.34
CA MET A 90 3.27 3.41 6.42
C MET A 90 2.08 4.26 5.97
N MET A 91 2.13 4.79 4.74
CA MET A 91 1.03 5.54 4.17
C MET A 91 -0.20 4.66 3.94
N PHE A 92 -0.01 3.41 3.51
CA PHE A 92 -1.08 2.43 3.40
C PHE A 92 -1.72 2.15 4.76
N VAL A 93 -0.93 1.78 5.76
CA VAL A 93 -1.42 1.49 7.14
C VAL A 93 -2.24 2.66 7.68
N ARG A 94 -1.73 3.89 7.54
CA ARG A 94 -2.43 5.09 8.00
C ARG A 94 -3.79 5.27 7.35
N HIS A 95 -3.88 5.14 6.01
CA HIS A 95 -5.11 5.40 5.27
C HIS A 95 -6.10 4.24 5.40
N TYR A 96 -5.61 3.01 5.33
CA TYR A 96 -6.43 1.81 5.40
C TYR A 96 -7.05 1.62 6.79
N LEU A 97 -6.24 1.72 7.84
CA LEU A 97 -6.72 1.63 9.21
C LEU A 97 -7.33 2.94 9.74
N LYS A 98 -7.33 4.02 8.95
CA LYS A 98 -7.79 5.36 9.38
C LYS A 98 -7.16 5.76 10.72
N ALA A 99 -5.82 5.66 10.81
CA ALA A 99 -5.08 5.99 12.02
C ALA A 99 -5.18 7.49 12.34
N LYS A 100 -5.45 7.84 13.61
CA LYS A 100 -5.57 9.23 14.05
C LYS A 100 -4.22 9.95 14.16
N ASP A 101 -3.15 9.21 14.39
CA ASP A 101 -1.81 9.74 14.67
C ASP A 101 -1.08 10.20 13.39
N GLN A 102 -1.58 11.28 12.80
CA GLN A 102 -1.00 11.86 11.58
C GLN A 102 0.42 12.37 11.81
N TYR A 103 0.72 12.81 13.03
CA TYR A 103 2.02 13.38 13.38
C TYR A 103 3.12 12.31 13.40
N LEU A 104 2.89 11.19 14.06
CA LEU A 104 3.84 10.06 14.07
C LEU A 104 4.15 9.56 12.68
N CYS A 105 3.14 9.30 11.86
CA CYS A 105 3.35 8.86 10.48
C CYS A 105 4.19 9.87 9.68
N ARG A 106 3.94 11.18 9.87
CA ARG A 106 4.69 12.23 9.17
C ARG A 106 6.17 12.24 9.59
N ILE A 107 6.44 12.10 10.89
CA ILE A 107 7.83 12.05 11.39
C ILE A 107 8.55 10.87 10.77
N PHE A 108 7.97 9.67 10.77
CA PHE A 108 8.60 8.49 10.21
C PHE A 108 8.86 8.61 8.71
N VAL A 109 7.92 9.16 7.95
CA VAL A 109 8.13 9.40 6.51
C VAL A 109 9.28 10.37 6.28
N TRP A 110 9.42 11.44 7.08
CA TRP A 110 10.56 12.34 6.96
C TRP A 110 11.88 11.71 7.38
N LEU A 111 11.87 10.84 8.40
CA LEU A 111 13.06 10.08 8.80
C LEU A 111 13.50 9.12 7.69
N ASP A 112 12.57 8.44 7.03
CA ASP A 112 12.85 7.53 5.93
C ASP A 112 13.38 8.29 4.70
N VAL A 113 12.78 9.43 4.35
CA VAL A 113 13.29 10.31 3.29
C VAL A 113 14.71 10.80 3.62
N ALA A 114 15.00 11.14 4.88
CA ALA A 114 16.33 11.53 5.31
C ALA A 114 17.32 10.36 5.21
N GLU A 115 16.91 9.14 5.58
CA GLU A 115 17.71 7.93 5.39
C GLU A 115 18.05 7.71 3.91
N ILE A 116 17.04 7.74 3.03
CA ILE A 116 17.24 7.61 1.58
C ILE A 116 18.27 8.62 1.09
N ALA A 117 18.14 9.88 1.48
CA ALA A 117 19.06 10.94 1.09
C ALA A 117 20.51 10.65 1.59
N VAL A 118 20.66 10.22 2.83
CA VAL A 118 21.97 9.87 3.43
C VAL A 118 22.59 8.66 2.73
N VAL A 119 21.83 7.59 2.54
CA VAL A 119 22.29 6.35 1.90
C VAL A 119 22.76 6.61 0.47
N LEU A 120 21.95 7.35 -0.31
CA LEU A 120 22.31 7.71 -1.68
C LEU A 120 23.52 8.66 -1.73
N PHE A 121 23.62 9.62 -0.80
CA PHE A 121 24.78 10.50 -0.69
C PHE A 121 26.07 9.72 -0.40
N LEU A 122 26.05 8.78 0.56
CA LEU A 122 27.20 7.94 0.89
C LEU A 122 27.64 7.09 -0.29
N GLN A 123 26.67 6.58 -1.08
CA GLN A 123 26.95 5.82 -2.30
C GLN A 123 27.56 6.70 -3.40
N LEU A 124 27.05 7.92 -3.62
CA LEU A 124 27.55 8.84 -4.65
C LEU A 124 28.95 9.36 -4.34
N MET A 125 29.31 9.46 -3.06
CA MET A 125 30.63 9.88 -2.60
C MET A 125 31.64 8.72 -2.49
N ASP A 126 31.26 7.50 -2.89
CA ASP A 126 32.07 6.28 -2.76
C ASP A 126 32.58 6.01 -1.33
N ILE A 127 31.86 6.54 -0.31
CA ILE A 127 32.24 6.39 1.10
C ILE A 127 31.78 5.01 1.61
N ARG A 128 30.54 4.60 1.25
CA ARG A 128 29.97 3.31 1.61
C ARG A 128 29.01 2.81 0.53
N ASP A 129 29.07 1.52 0.25
CA ASP A 129 28.16 0.84 -0.66
C ASP A 129 26.77 0.66 -0.02
N LEU A 130 25.72 0.57 -0.86
CA LEU A 130 24.35 0.23 -0.44
C LEU A 130 24.28 -1.06 0.37
N THR A 131 25.25 -1.99 0.20
CA THR A 131 25.37 -3.21 1.00
C THR A 131 25.73 -2.93 2.45
N GLN A 132 26.62 -1.99 2.67
CA GLN A 132 27.13 -1.64 4.00
C GLN A 132 26.13 -0.80 4.79
N THR A 133 25.21 -0.11 4.10
CA THR A 133 24.15 0.72 4.69
C THR A 133 22.83 -0.04 4.87
N LEU A 134 22.75 -1.29 4.42
CA LEU A 134 21.52 -2.11 4.45
C LEU A 134 20.92 -2.26 5.87
N TRP A 135 21.74 -2.24 6.91
CA TRP A 135 21.27 -2.30 8.28
C TRP A 135 20.37 -1.10 8.66
N MET A 136 20.62 0.09 8.10
CA MET A 136 19.79 1.28 8.32
C MET A 136 18.38 1.03 7.78
N THR A 137 18.29 0.52 6.56
CA THR A 137 17.01 0.14 5.93
C THR A 137 16.26 -0.91 6.74
N HIS A 138 16.94 -1.92 7.29
CA HIS A 138 16.31 -2.90 8.18
C HIS A 138 15.78 -2.26 9.48
N VAL A 139 16.47 -1.27 10.02
CA VAL A 139 15.99 -0.51 11.19
C VAL A 139 14.71 0.25 10.82
N MET A 140 14.64 0.92 9.66
CA MET A 140 13.44 1.64 9.23
C MET A 140 12.28 0.71 8.95
N ILE A 141 12.51 -0.45 8.32
CA ILE A 141 11.48 -1.49 8.15
C ILE A 141 10.97 -1.96 9.53
N GLY A 142 11.88 -2.20 10.49
CA GLY A 142 11.51 -2.56 11.86
C GLY A 142 10.64 -1.50 12.54
N LEU A 143 10.97 -0.22 12.39
CA LEU A 143 10.19 0.90 12.91
C LEU A 143 8.81 0.98 12.23
N ALA A 144 8.73 0.74 10.92
CA ALA A 144 7.46 0.71 10.18
C ALA A 144 6.56 -0.45 10.68
N VAL A 145 7.13 -1.62 10.94
CA VAL A 145 6.40 -2.76 11.53
C VAL A 145 5.94 -2.43 12.96
N LEU A 146 6.77 -1.79 13.77
CA LEU A 146 6.39 -1.34 15.12
C LEU A 146 5.24 -0.33 15.07
N TYR A 147 5.26 0.62 14.13
CA TYR A 147 4.15 1.54 13.92
C TYR A 147 2.86 0.80 13.52
N PHE A 148 2.95 -0.20 12.69
CA PHE A 148 1.81 -1.04 12.31
C PHE A 148 1.21 -1.77 13.51
N ILE A 149 2.05 -2.43 14.32
CA ILE A 149 1.63 -3.12 15.56
C ILE A 149 1.00 -2.12 16.54
N TYR A 150 1.65 -0.98 16.76
CA TYR A 150 1.12 0.10 17.59
C TYR A 150 -0.27 0.54 17.12
N THR A 151 -0.45 0.74 15.81
CA THR A 151 -1.74 1.17 15.24
C THR A 151 -2.84 0.13 15.49
N ILE A 152 -2.53 -1.16 15.33
CA ILE A 152 -3.46 -2.26 15.62
C ILE A 152 -3.82 -2.28 17.11
N CYS A 153 -2.83 -2.28 18.01
CA CYS A 153 -3.03 -2.31 19.46
C CYS A 153 -3.84 -1.10 19.95
N ASN A 154 -3.53 0.09 19.45
CA ASN A 154 -4.24 1.33 19.80
C ASN A 154 -5.72 1.27 19.38
N LYS A 155 -6.02 0.69 18.20
CA LYS A 155 -7.39 0.50 17.75
C LYS A 155 -8.18 -0.50 18.59
N PHE A 156 -7.55 -1.59 19.01
CA PHE A 156 -8.17 -2.56 19.93
C PHE A 156 -8.41 -1.93 21.30
N TYR A 157 -7.44 -1.18 21.81
CA TYR A 157 -7.57 -0.49 23.11
C TYR A 157 -8.75 0.49 23.15
N HIS A 158 -8.95 1.24 22.05
CA HIS A 158 -10.06 2.19 21.95
C HIS A 158 -11.37 1.57 21.45
N HIS A 159 -11.48 0.25 21.40
CA HIS A 159 -12.68 -0.49 20.93
C HIS A 159 -13.20 -0.03 19.55
N THR A 160 -12.34 0.53 18.71
CA THR A 160 -12.67 0.94 17.33
C THR A 160 -12.43 -0.21 16.36
N THR A 161 -13.14 -1.32 16.57
CA THR A 161 -13.01 -2.51 15.71
C THR A 161 -13.68 -2.26 14.37
N THR A 162 -12.93 -2.47 13.29
CA THR A 162 -13.40 -2.39 11.91
C THR A 162 -13.07 -3.69 11.19
N HIS A 163 -13.78 -3.99 10.09
CA HIS A 163 -13.47 -5.15 9.24
C HIS A 163 -12.00 -5.14 8.79
N ALA A 164 -11.51 -3.98 8.34
CA ALA A 164 -10.11 -3.78 7.96
C ALA A 164 -9.10 -4.16 9.08
N LEU A 165 -9.43 -3.87 10.34
CA LEU A 165 -8.58 -4.23 11.48
C LEU A 165 -8.45 -5.75 11.64
N TRP A 166 -9.56 -6.48 11.50
CA TRP A 166 -9.55 -7.95 11.58
C TRP A 166 -8.77 -8.56 10.43
N ILE A 167 -8.93 -8.07 9.19
CA ILE A 167 -8.15 -8.53 8.03
C ILE A 167 -6.66 -8.33 8.28
N CYS A 168 -6.24 -7.13 8.72
CA CYS A 168 -4.84 -6.85 9.05
C CYS A 168 -4.31 -7.79 10.14
N THR A 169 -5.06 -7.99 11.22
CA THR A 169 -4.61 -8.79 12.36
C THR A 169 -4.47 -10.26 11.98
N ILE A 170 -5.50 -10.85 11.38
CA ILE A 170 -5.49 -12.26 10.98
C ILE A 170 -4.43 -12.50 9.90
N GLY A 171 -4.40 -11.65 8.86
CA GLY A 171 -3.42 -11.75 7.79
C GLY A 171 -1.97 -11.64 8.29
N SER A 172 -1.72 -10.73 9.25
CA SER A 172 -0.38 -10.59 9.86
C SER A 172 0.02 -11.82 10.67
N ILE A 173 -0.92 -12.43 11.41
CA ILE A 173 -0.66 -13.67 12.17
C ILE A 173 -0.28 -14.80 11.22
N ILE A 174 -1.04 -14.96 10.13
CA ILE A 174 -0.75 -15.97 9.09
C ILE A 174 0.61 -15.72 8.46
N LEU A 175 0.92 -14.46 8.10
CA LEU A 175 2.19 -14.10 7.50
C LEU A 175 3.37 -14.37 8.44
N ILE A 176 3.25 -14.00 9.71
CA ILE A 176 4.27 -14.27 10.74
C ILE A 176 4.48 -15.78 10.88
N GLY A 177 3.40 -16.58 10.94
CA GLY A 177 3.48 -18.03 10.98
C GLY A 177 4.21 -18.64 9.78
N ALA A 178 3.93 -18.13 8.57
CA ALA A 178 4.61 -18.54 7.35
C ALA A 178 6.11 -18.20 7.37
N LEU A 179 6.47 -16.99 7.83
CA LEU A 179 7.88 -16.57 7.97
C LEU A 179 8.62 -17.42 9.02
N PHE A 180 7.98 -17.78 10.13
CA PHE A 180 8.57 -18.72 11.10
C PHE A 180 8.78 -20.11 10.50
N SER A 181 7.83 -20.61 9.70
CA SER A 181 7.98 -21.86 8.98
C SER A 181 9.17 -21.83 8.01
N ASP A 182 9.32 -20.75 7.25
CA ASP A 182 10.44 -20.56 6.34
C ASP A 182 11.78 -20.49 7.08
N MET A 183 11.81 -19.79 8.22
CA MET A 183 13.01 -19.72 9.08
C MET A 183 13.37 -21.10 9.65
N PHE A 184 12.40 -21.86 10.10
CA PHE A 184 12.61 -23.23 10.58
C PHE A 184 13.20 -24.12 9.47
N ASN A 185 12.62 -24.08 8.26
CA ASN A 185 13.13 -24.80 7.10
C ASN A 185 14.57 -24.42 6.74
N TYR A 186 14.91 -23.12 6.87
CA TYR A 186 16.29 -22.64 6.69
C TYR A 186 17.27 -23.32 7.63
N TYR A 187 16.95 -23.38 8.93
CA TYR A 187 17.83 -24.05 9.92
C TYR A 187 17.89 -25.57 9.76
N GLN A 188 16.88 -26.17 9.12
CA GLN A 188 16.89 -27.60 8.76
C GLN A 188 17.73 -27.88 7.49
N GLY A 189 18.31 -26.86 6.87
CA GLY A 189 19.10 -27.01 5.64
C GLY A 189 18.26 -27.26 4.39
N ALA A 190 17.00 -26.88 4.39
CA ALA A 190 16.15 -26.96 3.20
C ALA A 190 16.73 -26.10 2.06
N GLN A 191 16.75 -26.66 0.85
CA GLN A 191 17.30 -25.97 -0.33
C GLN A 191 16.41 -24.83 -0.84
N ASP A 192 15.12 -24.83 -0.47
CA ASP A 192 14.16 -23.83 -0.89
C ASP A 192 13.72 -23.01 0.33
N ILE A 193 14.19 -21.77 0.40
CA ILE A 193 13.97 -20.86 1.52
C ILE A 193 12.94 -19.84 1.09
N GLY A 194 11.84 -19.75 1.86
CA GLY A 194 10.86 -18.68 1.70
C GLY A 194 9.63 -18.93 0.83
N PRO A 195 9.26 -20.19 0.44
CA PRO A 195 8.06 -20.42 -0.37
C PRO A 195 6.77 -20.10 0.40
N ALA A 196 6.70 -20.44 1.70
CA ALA A 196 5.52 -20.21 2.50
C ALA A 196 5.25 -18.71 2.73
N GLY A 197 6.29 -17.93 3.04
CA GLY A 197 6.20 -16.50 3.23
C GLY A 197 5.78 -15.77 1.96
N ARG A 198 6.30 -16.14 0.79
CA ARG A 198 5.93 -15.53 -0.50
C ARG A 198 4.47 -15.80 -0.86
N ILE A 199 4.00 -17.03 -0.67
CA ILE A 199 2.60 -17.39 -0.93
C ILE A 199 1.68 -16.68 0.07
N ALA A 200 2.01 -16.70 1.37
CA ALA A 200 1.24 -16.00 2.39
C ALA A 200 1.16 -14.49 2.12
N MET A 201 2.27 -13.88 1.68
CA MET A 201 2.31 -12.46 1.31
C MET A 201 1.41 -12.15 0.13
N LEU A 202 1.45 -12.96 -0.94
CA LEU A 202 0.57 -12.78 -2.10
C LEU A 202 -0.91 -12.90 -1.69
N LEU A 203 -1.27 -13.91 -0.93
CA LEU A 203 -2.65 -14.11 -0.45
C LEU A 203 -3.10 -12.95 0.44
N PHE A 204 -2.23 -12.45 1.31
CA PHE A 204 -2.52 -11.31 2.16
C PHE A 204 -2.74 -10.05 1.33
N ILE A 205 -1.88 -9.77 0.34
CA ILE A 205 -2.03 -8.63 -0.57
C ILE A 205 -3.33 -8.73 -1.38
N VAL A 206 -3.66 -9.91 -1.92
CA VAL A 206 -4.92 -10.13 -2.65
C VAL A 206 -6.12 -9.85 -1.74
N THR A 207 -6.09 -10.31 -0.49
CA THR A 207 -7.15 -10.05 0.48
C THR A 207 -7.31 -8.56 0.77
N LEU A 208 -6.19 -7.84 0.98
CA LEU A 208 -6.18 -6.39 1.18
C LEU A 208 -6.67 -5.64 -0.05
N ALA A 209 -6.29 -6.09 -1.25
CA ALA A 209 -6.73 -5.51 -2.52
C ALA A 209 -8.24 -5.64 -2.70
N CYS A 210 -8.79 -6.83 -2.45
CA CYS A 210 -10.23 -7.08 -2.53
C CYS A 210 -11.01 -6.22 -1.52
N ASP A 211 -10.56 -6.16 -0.26
CA ASP A 211 -11.22 -5.34 0.76
C ASP A 211 -11.15 -3.85 0.44
N THR A 212 -9.97 -3.37 0.02
CA THR A 212 -9.79 -1.96 -0.36
C THR A 212 -10.64 -1.59 -1.58
N ALA A 213 -10.75 -2.47 -2.58
CA ALA A 213 -11.61 -2.27 -3.73
C ALA A 213 -13.10 -2.24 -3.32
N PHE A 214 -13.52 -3.14 -2.46
CA PHE A 214 -14.89 -3.19 -1.95
C PHE A 214 -15.27 -1.94 -1.15
N VAL A 215 -14.37 -1.46 -0.29
CA VAL A 215 -14.56 -0.19 0.45
C VAL A 215 -14.65 0.99 -0.53
N SER A 216 -13.77 1.04 -1.54
CA SER A 216 -13.80 2.09 -2.56
C SER A 216 -15.12 2.10 -3.34
N LEU A 217 -15.64 0.94 -3.73
CA LEU A 217 -16.95 0.85 -4.41
C LEU A 217 -18.08 1.36 -3.53
N LYS A 218 -18.08 1.04 -2.24
CA LYS A 218 -19.08 1.57 -1.29
C LYS A 218 -19.00 3.08 -1.13
N GLU A 219 -17.77 3.64 -1.08
CA GLU A 219 -17.57 5.10 -0.99
C GLU A 219 -18.10 5.80 -2.25
N ILE A 220 -17.87 5.23 -3.44
CA ILE A 220 -18.41 5.75 -4.72
C ILE A 220 -19.94 5.73 -4.71
N ASP A 221 -20.53 4.61 -4.30
CA ASP A 221 -21.99 4.45 -4.28
C ASP A 221 -22.64 5.42 -3.27
N ALA A 222 -22.02 5.57 -2.10
CA ALA A 222 -22.45 6.56 -1.11
C ALA A 222 -22.35 8.00 -1.63
N GLY A 223 -21.26 8.33 -2.32
CA GLY A 223 -21.07 9.63 -2.96
C GLY A 223 -22.10 9.92 -4.05
N ARG A 224 -22.40 8.93 -4.90
CA ARG A 224 -23.46 9.05 -5.93
C ARG A 224 -24.85 9.28 -5.31
N ARG A 225 -25.20 8.52 -4.27
CA ARG A 225 -26.46 8.70 -3.55
C ARG A 225 -26.55 10.08 -2.90
N ALA A 226 -25.48 10.53 -2.26
CA ALA A 226 -25.43 11.87 -1.65
C ALA A 226 -25.62 12.98 -2.70
N ALA A 227 -24.99 12.86 -3.87
CA ALA A 227 -25.18 13.80 -4.98
C ALA A 227 -26.62 13.80 -5.51
N LEU A 228 -27.22 12.62 -5.66
CA LEU A 228 -28.62 12.48 -6.08
C LEU A 228 -29.57 13.11 -5.06
N TYR A 229 -29.39 12.81 -3.76
CA TYR A 229 -30.24 13.41 -2.71
C TYR A 229 -30.08 14.93 -2.66
N ARG A 230 -28.89 15.45 -2.90
CA ARG A 230 -28.66 16.89 -2.98
C ARG A 230 -29.41 17.50 -4.17
N GLU A 231 -29.34 16.88 -5.33
CA GLU A 231 -30.06 17.35 -6.52
C GLU A 231 -31.57 17.34 -6.29
N LEU A 232 -32.11 16.27 -5.70
CA LEU A 232 -33.54 16.17 -5.34
C LEU A 232 -33.96 17.19 -4.27
N ALA A 233 -33.08 17.54 -3.35
CA ALA A 233 -33.32 18.54 -2.32
C ALA A 233 -33.27 19.97 -2.83
N GLU A 234 -32.45 20.24 -3.88
CA GLU A 234 -32.22 21.57 -4.45
C GLU A 234 -33.17 21.90 -5.60
N LYS A 235 -33.71 20.90 -6.32
CA LYS A 235 -34.64 21.06 -7.46
C LYS A 235 -36.04 20.65 -7.09
N ASP A 236 -37.02 21.43 -7.59
CA ASP A 236 -38.44 21.08 -7.57
C ASP A 236 -38.71 20.03 -8.66
N LEU A 237 -39.27 18.89 -8.28
CA LEU A 237 -39.51 17.75 -9.18
C LEU A 237 -40.59 18.05 -10.27
N LEU A 238 -41.46 19.03 -10.07
CA LEU A 238 -42.49 19.38 -11.01
C LEU A 238 -42.04 20.43 -12.04
N THR A 239 -41.28 21.40 -11.59
CA THR A 239 -40.85 22.53 -12.42
C THR A 239 -39.45 22.44 -12.95
N GLY A 240 -38.59 21.57 -12.35
CA GLY A 240 -37.16 21.46 -12.65
C GLY A 240 -36.34 22.67 -12.20
N CYS A 241 -36.99 23.68 -11.59
CA CYS A 241 -36.33 24.89 -11.08
C CYS A 241 -35.72 24.63 -9.69
N TYR A 242 -34.73 25.47 -9.32
CA TYR A 242 -34.18 25.43 -7.97
C TYR A 242 -35.24 25.83 -6.94
N ASN A 243 -35.38 25.04 -5.90
CA ASN A 243 -36.33 25.30 -4.82
C ASN A 243 -35.72 26.28 -3.78
N ARG A 244 -36.54 26.73 -2.83
CA ARG A 244 -36.16 27.68 -1.78
C ARG A 244 -34.95 27.21 -0.96
N ASN A 245 -34.74 25.92 -0.79
CA ASN A 245 -33.60 25.36 -0.02
C ASN A 245 -32.27 25.55 -0.74
N ALA A 246 -32.23 25.61 -2.06
CA ALA A 246 -31.04 25.88 -2.84
C ALA A 246 -30.49 27.30 -2.65
N TYR A 247 -31.35 28.28 -2.31
CA TYR A 247 -30.96 29.68 -2.12
C TYR A 247 -30.49 30.00 -0.70
N GLN A 248 -30.79 29.19 0.31
CA GLN A 248 -30.40 29.46 1.70
C GLN A 248 -28.88 29.56 1.94
N PRO A 249 -28.00 28.71 1.36
CA PRO A 249 -26.56 28.82 1.55
C PRO A 249 -25.95 30.04 0.83
N VAL A 250 -26.53 30.50 -0.27
CA VAL A 250 -26.05 31.68 -1.02
C VAL A 250 -26.26 32.96 -0.23
N GLN A 251 -27.36 33.11 0.50
CA GLN A 251 -27.61 34.28 1.36
C GLN A 251 -26.64 34.44 2.53
N LYS A 252 -25.97 33.38 2.95
CA LYS A 252 -24.98 33.42 4.05
C LYS A 252 -23.57 33.84 3.61
N THR A 253 -23.25 33.74 2.32
CA THR A 253 -21.88 33.93 1.81
C THR A 253 -21.71 35.20 0.97
N ASP A 254 -22.79 35.81 0.48
CA ASP A 254 -22.65 36.98 -0.41
C ASP A 254 -23.64 38.11 -0.02
N LYS A 255 -23.10 39.33 0.18
CA LYS A 255 -23.89 40.54 0.36
C LYS A 255 -24.44 41.08 -0.98
N SER A 256 -24.50 40.26 -2.01
CA SER A 256 -25.04 40.62 -3.31
C SER A 256 -26.57 40.46 -3.30
N SER A 257 -27.26 41.54 -3.65
CA SER A 257 -28.71 41.61 -3.81
C SER A 257 -29.17 40.62 -4.88
N VAL A 258 -29.99 39.65 -4.46
CA VAL A 258 -30.71 38.76 -5.40
C VAL A 258 -31.83 39.55 -6.00
N VAL A 259 -31.77 39.89 -7.29
CA VAL A 259 -32.87 40.43 -8.06
C VAL A 259 -33.75 39.25 -8.46
N CYS A 260 -34.92 39.13 -7.86
CA CYS A 260 -36.02 38.27 -8.36
C CYS A 260 -36.68 38.97 -9.55
N ILE A 261 -36.58 38.35 -10.73
CA ILE A 261 -37.40 38.72 -11.92
C ILE A 261 -38.62 37.82 -11.93
#